data_5c6054da38e3eaabd19a13d14afa7023
#
_entry.id   5c6054da38e3eaabd19a13d14afa7023
#
_cell.length_a   1.000
_cell.length_b   1.000
_cell.length_c   1.000
_cell.angle_alpha   90.00
_cell.angle_beta   90.00
_cell.angle_gamma   90.00
#
_symmetry.space_group_name_H-M   'P 1'
#
loop_
_entity.id
_entity.type
_entity.pdbx_description
1 polymer ?
#
loop_
_entity_poly.entity_id
_entity_poly.type
_entity_poly.pdbx_seq_one_letter_code
_entity_poly.pdbx_strand_id
1 'polypeptide(L)'
;MGGVKVKEPQIFLYGQIRAGRTNRIKKKLILELRNILVKKSNLDKTQVWVYIDELPASQMIEYGEILPKSGQENKWFNNLSTRLKKKLLALDA
;
A
#
# COMPACT_ATOMS: atom_id res chain seq x y z
N MET A 1 -17.20 -15.09 0.44
CA MET A 1 -17.19 -16.18 -0.49
C MET A 1 -18.53 -16.87 -0.58
N GLY A 2 -19.54 -16.13 -0.90
CA GLY A 2 -20.80 -16.65 -1.41
C GLY A 2 -21.45 -17.83 -0.72
N GLY A 3 -21.39 -17.92 0.59
CA GLY A 3 -22.07 -18.99 1.33
C GLY A 3 -21.31 -20.31 1.43
N VAL A 4 -20.11 -20.41 0.87
CA VAL A 4 -19.28 -21.60 1.03
C VAL A 4 -18.59 -21.56 2.40
N LYS A 5 -18.78 -22.61 3.18
CA LYS A 5 -18.13 -22.71 4.49
C LYS A 5 -16.66 -23.03 4.30
N VAL A 6 -15.79 -22.18 4.83
CA VAL A 6 -14.35 -22.38 4.77
C VAL A 6 -13.91 -23.29 5.90
N LYS A 7 -13.25 -24.42 5.57
CA LYS A 7 -12.77 -25.40 6.57
C LYS A 7 -11.26 -25.31 6.81
N GLU A 8 -10.53 -24.60 5.95
CA GLU A 8 -9.07 -24.49 6.04
C GLU A 8 -8.67 -23.11 6.53
N PRO A 9 -7.52 -22.98 7.19
CA PRO A 9 -6.98 -21.67 7.54
C PRO A 9 -6.83 -20.79 6.32
N GLN A 10 -7.14 -19.50 6.49
CA GLN A 10 -6.96 -18.51 5.44
C GLN A 10 -6.29 -17.27 5.99
N ILE A 11 -5.53 -16.60 5.12
CA ILE A 11 -4.96 -15.29 5.41
C ILE A 11 -5.64 -14.27 4.53
N PHE A 12 -6.08 -13.19 5.13
CA PHE A 12 -6.67 -12.06 4.43
C PHE A 12 -5.83 -10.81 4.69
N LEU A 13 -5.26 -10.26 3.64
CA LEU A 13 -4.53 -8.99 3.69
C LEU A 13 -5.33 -7.92 2.97
N TYR A 14 -5.61 -6.84 3.68
CA TYR A 14 -6.24 -5.66 3.11
C TYR A 14 -5.32 -4.47 3.26
N GLY A 15 -5.05 -3.79 2.17
CA GLY A 15 -4.20 -2.61 2.18
C GLY A 15 -4.80 -1.47 1.39
N GLN A 16 -4.34 -0.26 1.69
CA GLN A 16 -4.72 0.94 0.97
C GLN A 16 -3.48 1.56 0.35
N ILE A 17 -3.58 2.00 -0.88
CA ILE A 17 -2.51 2.68 -1.58
C ILE A 17 -3.02 3.99 -2.17
N ARG A 18 -2.09 4.91 -2.42
CA ARG A 18 -2.41 6.16 -3.09
C ARG A 18 -2.73 5.89 -4.55
N ALA A 19 -3.83 6.47 -5.05
CA ALA A 19 -4.22 6.35 -6.45
C ALA A 19 -3.18 6.96 -7.39
N GLY A 20 -3.18 6.51 -8.64
CA GLY A 20 -2.30 7.05 -9.69
C GLY A 20 -1.32 6.04 -10.26
N ARG A 21 -1.28 4.83 -9.74
CA ARG A 21 -0.42 3.77 -10.28
C ARG A 21 -1.14 3.03 -11.41
N THR A 22 -0.36 2.52 -12.36
CA THR A 22 -0.92 1.74 -13.48
C THR A 22 -1.48 0.41 -13.01
N ASN A 23 -2.39 -0.17 -13.78
CA ASN A 23 -2.94 -1.50 -13.50
C ASN A 23 -1.84 -2.57 -13.48
N ARG A 24 -0.81 -2.42 -14.30
CA ARG A 24 0.34 -3.33 -14.32
C ARG A 24 1.08 -3.33 -12.98
N ILE A 25 1.36 -2.14 -12.43
CA ILE A 25 2.04 -2.00 -11.14
C ILE A 25 1.18 -2.58 -10.02
N LYS A 26 -0.11 -2.28 -10.01
CA LYS A 26 -1.04 -2.79 -9.00
C LYS A 26 -1.13 -4.30 -9.04
N LYS A 27 -1.22 -4.89 -10.24
CA LYS A 27 -1.25 -6.35 -10.39
C LYS A 27 0.03 -6.99 -9.88
N LYS A 28 1.18 -6.39 -10.20
CA LYS A 28 2.47 -6.88 -9.70
C LYS A 28 2.52 -6.85 -8.18
N LEU A 29 2.03 -5.76 -7.57
CA LEU A 29 2.00 -5.60 -6.12
C LEU A 29 1.20 -6.71 -5.44
N ILE A 30 -0.03 -6.94 -5.87
CA ILE A 30 -0.87 -7.96 -5.22
C ILE A 30 -0.33 -9.39 -5.42
N LEU A 31 0.28 -9.67 -6.56
CA LEU A 31 0.90 -10.96 -6.81
C LEU A 31 2.13 -11.18 -5.93
N GLU A 32 2.96 -10.16 -5.76
CA GLU A 32 4.13 -10.23 -4.88
C GLU A 32 3.73 -10.37 -3.41
N LEU A 33 2.69 -9.65 -2.96
CA LEU A 33 2.18 -9.78 -1.60
C LEU A 33 1.64 -11.19 -1.35
N ARG A 34 0.90 -11.76 -2.30
CA ARG A 34 0.44 -13.15 -2.20
C ARG A 34 1.61 -14.09 -2.03
N ASN A 35 2.64 -13.94 -2.86
CA ASN A 35 3.79 -14.85 -2.83
C ASN A 35 4.57 -14.75 -1.51
N ILE A 36 4.71 -13.56 -0.96
CA ILE A 36 5.36 -13.36 0.34
C ILE A 36 4.56 -14.06 1.44
N LEU A 37 3.24 -13.90 1.44
CA LEU A 37 2.38 -14.52 2.45
C LEU A 37 2.37 -16.04 2.34
N VAL A 38 2.35 -16.56 1.14
CA VAL A 38 2.46 -18.01 0.91
C VAL A 38 3.78 -18.55 1.49
N LYS A 39 4.88 -17.88 1.17
CA LYS A 39 6.21 -18.30 1.64
C LYS A 39 6.33 -18.25 3.16
N LYS A 40 5.79 -17.21 3.78
CA LYS A 40 5.88 -17.01 5.23
C LYS A 40 4.96 -17.90 6.04
N SER A 41 3.80 -18.25 5.49
CA SER A 41 2.77 -18.99 6.22
C SER A 41 2.82 -20.50 5.96
N ASN A 42 3.48 -20.95 4.88
CA ASN A 42 3.43 -22.32 4.36
C ASN A 42 2.01 -22.73 3.91
N LEU A 43 1.12 -21.78 3.70
CA LEU A 43 -0.20 -22.05 3.13
C LEU A 43 -0.12 -22.08 1.61
N ASP A 44 -1.09 -22.73 0.98
CA ASP A 44 -1.21 -22.70 -0.47
C ASP A 44 -1.71 -21.32 -0.93
N LYS A 45 -1.40 -20.97 -2.16
CA LYS A 45 -1.82 -19.67 -2.73
C LYS A 45 -3.33 -19.48 -2.73
N THR A 46 -4.10 -20.55 -2.77
CA THR A 46 -5.57 -20.50 -2.72
C THR A 46 -6.11 -20.10 -1.35
N GLN A 47 -5.26 -20.16 -0.32
CA GLN A 47 -5.62 -19.82 1.05
C GLN A 47 -5.20 -18.40 1.44
N VAL A 48 -4.67 -17.61 0.47
CA VAL A 48 -4.19 -16.26 0.70
C VAL A 48 -4.99 -15.28 -0.16
N TRP A 49 -5.68 -14.35 0.49
CA TRP A 49 -6.50 -13.34 -0.16
C TRP A 49 -5.88 -11.97 0.06
N VAL A 50 -5.66 -11.24 -1.04
CA VAL A 50 -5.04 -9.91 -1.00
C VAL A 50 -5.96 -8.92 -1.70
N TYR A 51 -6.41 -7.92 -0.97
CA TYR A 51 -7.24 -6.85 -1.49
C TYR A 51 -6.50 -5.53 -1.33
N ILE A 52 -6.48 -4.73 -2.40
CA ILE A 52 -5.87 -3.39 -2.37
C ILE A 52 -6.94 -2.39 -2.76
N ASP A 53 -7.10 -1.37 -1.93
CA ASP A 53 -7.98 -0.25 -2.17
C ASP A 53 -7.15 1.00 -2.51
N GLU A 54 -7.68 1.86 -3.37
CA GLU A 54 -6.99 3.07 -3.77
C GLU A 54 -7.68 4.29 -3.20
N LEU A 55 -6.87 5.22 -2.68
CA LEU A 55 -7.36 6.52 -2.21
C LEU A 55 -6.68 7.64 -2.98
N PRO A 56 -7.43 8.68 -3.40
CA PRO A 56 -6.81 9.86 -3.98
C PRO A 56 -5.86 10.51 -2.97
N ALA A 57 -4.72 11.02 -3.44
CA ALA A 57 -3.76 11.70 -2.58
C ALA A 57 -4.40 12.87 -1.82
N SER A 58 -5.40 13.52 -2.41
CA SER A 58 -6.14 14.62 -1.78
C SER A 58 -6.93 14.21 -0.54
N GLN A 59 -7.09 12.91 -0.31
CA GLN A 59 -7.80 12.37 0.85
C GLN A 59 -6.84 11.76 1.89
N MET A 60 -5.54 12.01 1.75
CA MET A 60 -4.51 11.44 2.63
C MET A 60 -3.67 12.56 3.25
N ILE A 61 -3.58 12.55 4.58
CA ILE A 61 -2.70 13.45 5.33
C ILE A 61 -1.68 12.60 6.09
N GLU A 62 -0.40 12.92 5.92
CA GLU A 62 0.68 12.31 6.69
C GLU A 62 1.66 13.41 7.08
N TYR A 63 2.16 13.36 8.32
CA TYR A 63 3.04 14.37 8.87
C TYR A 63 2.43 15.78 8.84
N GLY A 64 1.09 15.86 8.92
CA GLY A 64 0.37 17.13 8.93
C GLY A 64 0.11 17.73 7.56
N GLU A 65 0.51 17.09 6.48
CA GLU A 65 0.37 17.61 5.11
C GLU A 65 -0.42 16.66 4.22
N ILE A 66 -1.21 17.23 3.33
CA ILE A 66 -1.91 16.45 2.30
C ILE A 66 -0.88 15.86 1.34
N LEU A 67 -1.00 14.58 1.03
CA LEU A 67 -0.03 13.90 0.18
C LEU A 67 -0.10 14.35 -1.28
N PRO A 68 1.02 14.28 -2.00
CA PRO A 68 1.06 14.63 -3.41
C PRO A 68 0.47 13.52 -4.28
N LYS A 69 0.03 13.90 -5.47
CA LYS A 69 -0.30 12.93 -6.51
C LYS A 69 0.97 12.15 -6.89
N SER A 70 0.78 10.91 -7.37
CA SER A 70 1.86 10.11 -7.90
C SER A 70 2.64 10.90 -8.96
N GLY A 71 3.97 10.93 -8.84
CA GLY A 71 4.85 11.69 -9.73
C GLY A 71 5.11 13.14 -9.32
N GLN A 72 4.45 13.63 -8.26
CA GLN A 72 4.61 15.00 -7.76
C GLN A 72 5.36 15.07 -6.42
N GLU A 73 6.00 13.99 -6.02
CA GLU A 73 6.63 13.87 -4.71
C GLU A 73 7.74 14.90 -4.49
N ASN A 74 8.59 15.13 -5.50
CA ASN A 74 9.71 16.10 -5.37
C ASN A 74 9.21 17.52 -5.20
N LYS A 75 8.21 17.92 -5.99
CA LYS A 75 7.61 19.25 -5.88
C LYS A 75 6.96 19.44 -4.52
N TRP A 76 6.23 18.42 -4.06
CA TRP A 76 5.58 18.44 -2.75
C TRP A 76 6.61 18.61 -1.65
N PHE A 77 7.68 17.80 -1.64
CA PHE A 77 8.74 17.88 -0.64
C PHE A 77 9.40 19.25 -0.62
N ASN A 78 9.71 19.81 -1.79
CA ASN A 78 10.37 21.11 -1.90
C ASN A 78 9.53 22.27 -1.36
N ASN A 79 8.20 22.11 -1.34
CA ASN A 79 7.27 23.12 -0.83
C ASN A 79 7.00 22.99 0.67
N LEU A 80 7.53 21.96 1.33
CA LEU A 80 7.37 21.79 2.77
C LEU A 80 8.19 22.82 3.55
N SER A 81 7.80 23.05 4.83
CA SER A 81 8.60 23.89 5.70
C SER A 81 9.98 23.28 5.95
N THR A 82 10.96 24.12 6.25
CA THR A 82 12.32 23.66 6.54
C THR A 82 12.32 22.68 7.73
N ARG A 83 11.50 22.95 8.73
CA ARG A 83 11.38 22.09 9.92
C ARG A 83 10.89 20.69 9.54
N LEU A 84 9.84 20.61 8.71
CA LEU A 84 9.29 19.33 8.30
C LEU A 84 10.26 18.57 7.39
N LYS A 85 10.95 19.26 6.47
CA LYS A 85 11.97 18.64 5.64
C LYS A 85 13.06 17.96 6.48
N LYS A 86 13.55 18.65 7.51
CA LYS A 86 14.56 18.10 8.40
C LYS A 86 14.04 16.86 9.13
N LYS A 87 12.80 16.91 9.61
CA LYS A 87 12.18 15.79 10.32
C LYS A 87 12.07 14.56 9.41
N LEU A 88 11.60 14.74 8.18
CA LEU A 88 11.44 13.63 7.25
C LEU A 88 12.77 13.03 6.82
N LEU A 89 13.79 13.87 6.59
CA LEU A 89 15.14 13.38 6.25
C LEU A 89 15.77 12.61 7.42
N ALA A 90 15.50 13.01 8.66
CA ALA A 90 15.99 12.29 9.84
C ALA A 90 15.39 10.90 9.99
N LEU A 91 14.15 10.70 9.50
CA LEU A 91 13.48 9.39 9.54
C LEU A 91 14.10 8.41 8.54
N ASP A 92 14.70 8.91 7.48
CA ASP A 92 15.33 8.12 6.42
C ASP A 92 16.78 7.72 6.76
N ALA A 93 17.36 8.33 7.76
CA ALA A 93 18.75 8.11 8.14
C ALA A 93 18.97 6.77 8.85
#